data_c7a98b91c99d0b7be78b34ef36f05802
#
_entry.id   c7a98b91c99d0b7be78b34ef36f05802
#
_cell.length_a   1.000
_cell.length_b   1.000
_cell.length_c   1.000
_cell.angle_alpha   90.00
_cell.angle_beta   90.00
_cell.angle_gamma   90.00
#
_symmetry.space_group_name_H-M   'P 1'
#
loop_
_entity.id
_entity.type
_entity.pdbx_description
1 polymer ?
#
loop_
_entity_poly.entity_id
_entity_poly.type
_entity_poly.pdbx_seq_one_letter_code
_entity_poly.pdbx_strand_id
1 'polypeptide(L)'
;MSCRPLLLLSLLAAPLVAQRPAGGPGGPGGPNGMPPAPRDRMADPIPAAEYPAYIRTSAPSDPTIQKIWDEGMNRSQAMALGQVFLDQYGQRLTGSPQSDAAQEWLVRTYAGWGVSARRERYGTWLGWTKGVTHLDLIAPRVRSLEATAMAWSPSTNGPIEGQVVAYPLGISTPEAFDAWLPTVKGKFFAMNAPRISCRSPQQWREFSAPEELERVNAQQQALQLEWNQLNVAMSGGRSIWQKLKDAGAIGVLTFQWSNYPGTNKIFGSPNQTLPTFAVTCEDYGLLVRLARNGQGPTLRAFTDSELLGDRPVFNVVAEIKGREKPNEYVVLSAHVDSWAAASGATDNGTGTLMMLEALRILKQVYPNPKRTILVGHWNGEEQGLNGSRAFTEDHPEVLAGLQALFNQDNGTGRIVSLTAGPFPGAAKRLERYLGEIPNDLTKWMRFTPTSGQSTGGTDHASFVCHKTPAFSMGALGWDYSFSTWHTDRDTYDKVVEADLKHNATLTAMLAYLASEDPERMPRDLMDPLPGGQNGQPGVWRECPKAQRSLPAAVR
;
A
#
# COMPACT_ATOMS: atom_id res chain seq x y z
N MET A 1 -31.72 24.47 21.49
CA MET A 1 -31.23 23.12 21.83
C MET A 1 -31.19 22.35 20.53
N SER A 2 -30.04 22.25 19.91
CA SER A 2 -29.87 21.71 18.54
C SER A 2 -28.92 20.52 18.63
N CYS A 3 -29.48 19.31 18.42
CA CYS A 3 -28.69 18.07 18.26
C CYS A 3 -28.03 18.07 16.89
N ARG A 4 -26.71 17.98 16.86
CA ARG A 4 -25.96 17.64 15.66
C ARG A 4 -25.64 16.13 15.69
N PRO A 5 -25.87 15.39 14.63
CA PRO A 5 -25.40 14.01 14.54
C PRO A 5 -23.92 13.95 14.14
N LEU A 6 -23.13 13.17 14.86
CA LEU A 6 -21.80 12.74 14.44
C LEU A 6 -21.94 11.79 13.24
N LEU A 7 -21.33 12.17 12.12
CA LEU A 7 -21.13 11.25 10.99
C LEU A 7 -19.97 10.29 11.33
N LEU A 8 -20.29 9.01 11.53
CA LEU A 8 -19.32 7.92 11.46
C LEU A 8 -18.93 7.73 9.99
N LEU A 9 -17.67 7.97 9.65
CA LEU A 9 -17.10 7.53 8.38
C LEU A 9 -16.90 6.01 8.43
N SER A 10 -17.83 5.26 7.86
CA SER A 10 -17.62 3.87 7.47
C SER A 10 -16.84 3.87 6.14
N LEU A 11 -15.62 3.39 6.16
CA LEU A 11 -14.87 3.02 4.95
C LEU A 11 -15.54 1.81 4.30
N LEU A 12 -16.49 2.06 3.41
CA LEU A 12 -17.02 1.09 2.48
C LEU A 12 -16.04 0.98 1.31
N ALA A 13 -15.27 -0.11 1.27
CA ALA A 13 -14.58 -0.53 0.06
C ALA A 13 -15.63 -0.91 -0.99
N ALA A 14 -15.78 -0.11 -2.03
CA ALA A 14 -16.61 -0.44 -3.17
C ALA A 14 -15.98 -1.60 -3.95
N PRO A 15 -16.76 -2.60 -4.40
CA PRO A 15 -16.23 -3.64 -5.27
C PRO A 15 -15.99 -3.07 -6.67
N LEU A 16 -14.76 -3.14 -7.15
CA LEU A 16 -14.44 -2.97 -8.57
C LEU A 16 -15.08 -4.13 -9.35
N VAL A 17 -16.18 -3.83 -10.00
CA VAL A 17 -16.79 -4.74 -10.98
C VAL A 17 -15.97 -4.63 -12.27
N ALA A 18 -15.08 -5.59 -12.49
CA ALA A 18 -14.43 -5.78 -13.78
C ALA A 18 -15.44 -6.33 -14.78
N GLN A 19 -15.81 -5.55 -15.79
CA GLN A 19 -16.60 -6.02 -16.93
C GLN A 19 -15.75 -6.99 -17.79
N ARG A 20 -16.28 -8.19 -18.03
CA ARG A 20 -15.72 -9.19 -18.92
C ARG A 20 -16.00 -8.85 -20.39
N PRO A 21 -15.02 -8.97 -21.30
CA PRO A 21 -15.28 -9.14 -22.72
C PRO A 21 -15.35 -10.63 -23.08
N ALA A 22 -16.15 -10.92 -24.11
CA ALA A 22 -16.41 -12.24 -24.65
C ALA A 22 -15.16 -12.90 -25.29
N GLY A 23 -15.07 -14.24 -25.16
CA GLY A 23 -13.92 -15.03 -25.53
C GLY A 23 -13.65 -15.17 -27.04
N GLY A 24 -12.36 -15.32 -27.37
CA GLY A 24 -11.85 -15.81 -28.63
C GLY A 24 -11.28 -17.24 -28.53
N PRO A 25 -10.97 -17.94 -29.63
CA PRO A 25 -10.73 -19.38 -29.67
C PRO A 25 -9.41 -19.83 -29.02
N GLY A 26 -9.46 -20.95 -28.32
CA GLY A 26 -8.45 -21.49 -27.43
C GLY A 26 -7.18 -22.02 -28.10
N GLY A 27 -6.06 -21.84 -27.40
CA GLY A 27 -4.78 -22.50 -27.64
C GLY A 27 -4.64 -23.80 -26.82
N PRO A 28 -3.57 -24.61 -27.02
CA PRO A 28 -3.42 -25.94 -26.44
C PRO A 28 -3.29 -25.91 -24.91
N GLY A 29 -4.03 -26.81 -24.26
CA GLY A 29 -4.12 -26.91 -22.80
C GLY A 29 -2.81 -27.28 -22.09
N GLY A 30 -2.64 -26.76 -20.86
CA GLY A 30 -1.55 -27.12 -19.96
C GLY A 30 -1.64 -28.58 -19.48
N PRO A 31 -0.64 -29.08 -18.71
CA PRO A 31 -0.46 -30.50 -18.38
C PRO A 31 -1.63 -31.20 -17.67
N ASN A 32 -2.66 -30.48 -17.24
CA ASN A 32 -3.85 -31.02 -16.56
C ASN A 32 -5.18 -30.75 -17.31
N GLY A 33 -5.14 -30.40 -18.59
CA GLY A 33 -6.36 -30.25 -19.41
C GLY A 33 -7.26 -29.06 -19.08
N MET A 34 -6.87 -28.17 -18.17
CA MET A 34 -7.57 -26.91 -17.91
C MET A 34 -7.10 -25.82 -18.87
N PRO A 35 -8.02 -24.99 -19.41
CA PRO A 35 -7.61 -23.82 -20.16
C PRO A 35 -6.81 -22.90 -19.24
N PRO A 36 -5.69 -22.31 -19.71
CA PRO A 36 -4.95 -21.35 -18.92
C PRO A 36 -5.86 -20.17 -18.53
N ALA A 37 -5.69 -19.66 -17.33
CA ALA A 37 -6.37 -18.44 -16.91
C ALA A 37 -6.14 -17.34 -17.96
N PRO A 38 -7.16 -16.52 -18.31
CA PRO A 38 -6.99 -15.46 -19.28
C PRO A 38 -5.88 -14.51 -18.80
N ARG A 39 -4.87 -14.33 -19.66
CA ARG A 39 -3.77 -13.40 -19.40
C ARG A 39 -4.31 -11.97 -19.27
N ASP A 40 -3.75 -11.20 -18.34
CA ASP A 40 -4.06 -9.77 -18.25
C ASP A 40 -3.65 -9.07 -19.55
N ARG A 41 -4.59 -8.44 -20.23
CA ARG A 41 -4.33 -7.71 -21.49
C ARG A 41 -3.36 -6.55 -21.31
N MET A 42 -3.25 -5.99 -20.10
CA MET A 42 -2.26 -4.96 -19.80
C MET A 42 -0.84 -5.52 -19.79
N ALA A 43 -0.67 -6.82 -19.63
CA ALA A 43 0.63 -7.49 -19.71
C ALA A 43 1.15 -7.66 -21.14
N ASP A 44 0.31 -7.42 -22.15
CA ASP A 44 0.72 -7.48 -23.55
C ASP A 44 1.05 -6.08 -24.08
N PRO A 45 2.07 -5.95 -24.95
CA PRO A 45 2.34 -4.68 -25.62
C PRO A 45 1.15 -4.30 -26.51
N ILE A 46 0.97 -3.01 -26.71
CA ILE A 46 0.03 -2.51 -27.71
C ILE A 46 0.54 -2.99 -29.07
N PRO A 47 -0.31 -3.62 -29.91
CA PRO A 47 0.10 -4.02 -31.27
C PRO A 47 0.60 -2.82 -32.07
N ALA A 48 1.65 -2.99 -32.88
CA ALA A 48 2.24 -1.88 -33.65
C ALA A 48 1.24 -1.18 -34.59
N ALA A 49 0.26 -1.91 -35.08
CA ALA A 49 -0.82 -1.34 -35.91
C ALA A 49 -1.80 -0.45 -35.14
N GLU A 50 -1.80 -0.55 -33.79
CA GLU A 50 -2.69 0.16 -32.88
C GLU A 50 -1.94 1.24 -32.06
N TYR A 51 -0.67 1.54 -32.42
CA TYR A 51 0.10 2.53 -31.67
C TYR A 51 -0.59 3.88 -31.68
N PRO A 52 -0.93 4.44 -30.50
CA PRO A 52 -1.38 5.81 -30.42
C PRO A 52 -0.25 6.78 -30.84
N ALA A 53 -0.61 8.00 -31.20
CA ALA A 53 0.32 9.00 -31.76
C ALA A 53 1.53 9.31 -30.85
N TYR A 54 1.43 9.04 -29.56
CA TYR A 54 2.55 9.22 -28.61
C TYR A 54 3.54 8.03 -28.60
N ILE A 55 3.28 6.91 -29.29
CA ILE A 55 4.25 5.83 -29.44
C ILE A 55 4.89 5.93 -30.82
N ARG A 56 6.12 6.42 -30.86
CA ARG A 56 6.85 6.56 -32.12
C ARG A 56 7.68 5.30 -32.41
N THR A 57 7.73 4.94 -33.70
CA THR A 57 8.56 3.82 -34.19
C THR A 57 9.99 4.22 -34.51
N SER A 58 10.24 5.53 -34.68
CA SER A 58 11.59 6.06 -34.88
C SER A 58 12.35 6.13 -33.58
N ALA A 59 13.65 5.80 -33.59
CA ALA A 59 14.50 5.98 -32.45
C ALA A 59 14.54 7.46 -32.01
N PRO A 60 14.58 7.76 -30.70
CA PRO A 60 14.76 9.11 -30.19
C PRO A 60 16.04 9.72 -30.74
N SER A 61 15.97 10.99 -31.15
CA SER A 61 17.13 11.72 -31.64
C SER A 61 18.01 12.30 -30.54
N ASP A 62 17.47 12.42 -29.32
CA ASP A 62 18.20 12.97 -28.18
C ASP A 62 19.22 11.96 -27.64
N PRO A 63 20.54 12.29 -27.69
CA PRO A 63 21.60 11.41 -27.20
C PRO A 63 21.53 11.20 -25.68
N THR A 64 20.89 12.08 -24.92
CA THR A 64 20.74 11.92 -23.47
C THR A 64 19.73 10.82 -23.16
N ILE A 65 18.63 10.74 -23.91
CA ILE A 65 17.67 9.65 -23.80
C ILE A 65 18.35 8.28 -24.06
N GLN A 66 19.22 8.19 -25.08
CA GLN A 66 19.98 6.97 -25.35
C GLN A 66 20.90 6.58 -24.19
N LYS A 67 21.59 7.56 -23.58
CA LYS A 67 22.46 7.32 -22.40
C LYS A 67 21.65 6.91 -21.19
N ILE A 68 20.47 7.49 -20.95
CA ILE A 68 19.58 7.10 -19.86
C ILE A 68 19.12 5.65 -20.06
N TRP A 69 18.75 5.29 -21.30
CA TRP A 69 18.35 3.92 -21.64
C TRP A 69 19.48 2.93 -21.34
N ASP A 70 20.69 3.21 -21.81
CA ASP A 70 21.83 2.33 -21.62
C ASP A 70 22.22 2.21 -20.14
N GLU A 71 22.21 3.29 -19.38
CA GLU A 71 22.50 3.27 -17.94
C GLU A 71 21.45 2.52 -17.13
N GLY A 72 20.16 2.70 -17.48
CA GLY A 72 19.06 2.07 -16.76
C GLY A 72 18.84 0.61 -17.12
N MET A 73 18.95 0.24 -18.39
CA MET A 73 18.66 -1.12 -18.86
C MET A 73 19.88 -2.06 -18.76
N ASN A 74 21.09 -1.56 -19.02
CA ASN A 74 22.29 -2.39 -19.11
C ASN A 74 23.19 -2.28 -17.86
N ARG A 75 23.10 -1.20 -17.08
CA ARG A 75 23.97 -0.94 -15.93
C ARG A 75 23.17 -0.65 -14.65
N SER A 76 21.94 -1.10 -14.59
CA SER A 76 21.08 -0.92 -13.42
C SER A 76 21.66 -1.54 -12.15
N GLN A 77 21.52 -0.83 -11.05
CA GLN A 77 21.88 -1.30 -9.71
C GLN A 77 20.64 -1.67 -8.88
N ALA A 78 19.44 -1.54 -9.46
CA ALA A 78 18.19 -1.63 -8.73
C ALA A 78 18.01 -2.93 -7.94
N MET A 79 18.40 -4.09 -8.50
CA MET A 79 18.29 -5.38 -7.81
C MET A 79 19.26 -5.50 -6.63
N ALA A 80 20.52 -5.06 -6.80
CA ALA A 80 21.50 -5.08 -5.71
C ALA A 80 21.10 -4.13 -4.57
N LEU A 81 20.63 -2.94 -4.90
CA LEU A 81 20.08 -1.99 -3.94
C LEU A 81 18.82 -2.56 -3.26
N GLY A 82 17.98 -3.24 -4.02
CA GLY A 82 16.75 -3.87 -3.55
C GLY A 82 17.01 -4.98 -2.55
N GLN A 83 17.99 -5.83 -2.79
CA GLN A 83 18.36 -6.89 -1.84
C GLN A 83 18.74 -6.28 -0.48
N VAL A 84 19.57 -5.24 -0.45
CA VAL A 84 19.93 -4.57 0.80
C VAL A 84 18.71 -3.90 1.46
N PHE A 85 17.93 -3.16 0.69
CA PHE A 85 16.79 -2.40 1.22
C PHE A 85 15.68 -3.30 1.76
N LEU A 86 15.39 -4.40 1.08
CA LEU A 86 14.26 -5.28 1.39
C LEU A 86 14.63 -6.43 2.33
N ASP A 87 15.81 -7.04 2.18
CA ASP A 87 16.20 -8.18 3.00
C ASP A 87 16.96 -7.77 4.27
N GLN A 88 17.84 -6.76 4.19
CA GLN A 88 18.64 -6.35 5.34
C GLN A 88 17.87 -5.42 6.27
N TYR A 89 17.14 -4.42 5.73
CA TYR A 89 16.34 -3.49 6.54
C TYR A 89 14.92 -4.00 6.76
N GLY A 90 14.36 -4.71 5.79
CA GLY A 90 13.06 -5.36 5.90
C GLY A 90 11.91 -4.38 6.07
N GLN A 91 11.07 -4.64 7.05
CA GLN A 91 9.91 -3.82 7.38
C GLN A 91 10.30 -2.41 7.82
N ARG A 92 9.52 -1.41 7.40
CA ARG A 92 9.85 0.01 7.61
C ARG A 92 8.69 0.78 8.24
N LEU A 93 8.07 0.18 9.27
CA LEU A 93 6.92 0.79 9.95
C LEU A 93 7.28 2.18 10.48
N THR A 94 6.41 3.15 10.25
CA THR A 94 6.54 4.51 10.77
C THR A 94 6.82 4.52 12.28
N GLY A 95 7.89 5.21 12.68
CA GLY A 95 8.34 5.27 14.08
C GLY A 95 9.16 4.06 14.56
N SER A 96 9.43 3.07 13.70
CA SER A 96 10.28 1.93 14.07
C SER A 96 11.78 2.24 13.88
N PRO A 97 12.67 1.60 14.66
CA PRO A 97 14.11 1.69 14.43
C PRO A 97 14.54 1.19 13.05
N GLN A 98 13.83 0.22 12.48
CA GLN A 98 14.10 -0.31 11.15
C GLN A 98 13.81 0.72 10.06
N SER A 99 12.73 1.50 10.20
CA SER A 99 12.43 2.63 9.31
C SER A 99 13.52 3.69 9.38
N ASP A 100 13.99 4.03 10.59
CA ASP A 100 15.10 4.97 10.77
C ASP A 100 16.37 4.49 10.07
N ALA A 101 16.74 3.23 10.27
CA ALA A 101 17.95 2.64 9.68
C ALA A 101 17.90 2.59 8.13
N ALA A 102 16.72 2.25 7.57
CA ALA A 102 16.50 2.24 6.12
C ALA A 102 16.60 3.66 5.52
N GLN A 103 16.03 4.66 6.18
CA GLN A 103 16.12 6.06 5.76
C GLN A 103 17.55 6.60 5.83
N GLU A 104 18.30 6.26 6.87
CA GLU A 104 19.72 6.61 6.97
C GLU A 104 20.56 5.94 5.87
N TRP A 105 20.23 4.69 5.52
CA TRP A 105 20.88 4.02 4.40
C TRP A 105 20.59 4.73 3.08
N LEU A 106 19.36 5.16 2.81
CA LEU A 106 19.03 5.97 1.62
C LEU A 106 19.88 7.24 1.55
N VAL A 107 19.99 7.98 2.66
CA VAL A 107 20.79 9.20 2.72
C VAL A 107 22.27 8.90 2.43
N ARG A 108 22.84 7.85 3.04
CA ARG A 108 24.23 7.44 2.77
C ARG A 108 24.45 6.99 1.33
N THR A 109 23.47 6.28 0.74
CA THR A 109 23.54 5.81 -0.65
C THR A 109 23.56 6.99 -1.62
N TYR A 110 22.68 7.97 -1.44
CA TYR A 110 22.70 9.20 -2.21
C TYR A 110 24.01 9.99 -2.06
N ALA A 111 24.49 10.12 -0.83
CA ALA A 111 25.77 10.81 -0.56
C ALA A 111 26.94 10.11 -1.25
N GLY A 112 26.95 8.77 -1.31
CA GLY A 112 27.94 7.98 -2.04
C GLY A 112 27.99 8.27 -3.54
N TRP A 113 26.90 8.74 -4.12
CA TRP A 113 26.82 9.20 -5.51
C TRP A 113 27.05 10.71 -5.68
N GLY A 114 27.35 11.43 -4.59
CA GLY A 114 27.50 12.90 -4.59
C GLY A 114 26.17 13.61 -4.84
N VAL A 115 25.05 13.02 -4.39
CA VAL A 115 23.73 13.62 -4.39
C VAL A 115 23.43 14.15 -3.00
N SER A 116 22.94 15.40 -2.90
CA SER A 116 22.49 15.97 -1.62
C SER A 116 21.25 15.25 -1.15
N ALA A 117 21.28 14.73 0.08
CA ALA A 117 20.13 14.08 0.68
C ALA A 117 20.07 14.34 2.18
N ARG A 118 18.87 14.38 2.73
CA ARG A 118 18.62 14.61 4.16
C ARG A 118 17.39 13.88 4.65
N ARG A 119 17.36 13.61 5.94
CA ARG A 119 16.14 13.27 6.66
C ARG A 119 15.47 14.56 7.12
N GLU A 120 14.20 14.71 6.83
CA GLU A 120 13.42 15.91 7.14
C GLU A 120 12.29 15.55 8.10
N ARG A 121 12.38 16.07 9.33
CA ARG A 121 11.41 15.76 10.36
C ARG A 121 10.06 16.39 10.03
N TYR A 122 8.99 15.57 10.00
CA TYR A 122 7.64 16.07 9.79
C TYR A 122 6.72 15.90 11.00
N GLY A 123 7.13 15.10 12.01
CA GLY A 123 6.26 14.86 13.16
C GLY A 123 6.88 13.98 14.24
N THR A 124 5.99 13.41 15.04
CA THR A 124 6.29 12.46 16.11
C THR A 124 5.24 11.35 16.10
N TRP A 125 5.66 10.11 16.18
CA TRP A 125 4.77 8.95 16.13
C TRP A 125 5.09 7.98 17.26
N LEU A 126 4.14 7.07 17.58
CA LEU A 126 4.41 6.00 18.53
C LEU A 126 5.46 5.06 17.95
N GLY A 127 6.57 4.95 18.65
CA GLY A 127 7.64 4.03 18.32
C GLY A 127 7.28 2.59 18.69
N TRP A 128 7.67 1.66 17.84
CA TRP A 128 7.48 0.24 18.08
C TRP A 128 8.52 -0.59 17.33
N THR A 129 8.98 -1.65 17.97
CA THR A 129 9.83 -2.65 17.35
C THR A 129 9.12 -4.00 17.36
N LYS A 130 9.14 -4.66 16.19
CA LYS A 130 8.65 -6.03 16.05
C LYS A 130 9.73 -6.98 16.53
N GLY A 131 9.39 -7.79 17.52
CA GLY A 131 10.20 -8.94 17.89
C GLY A 131 9.71 -10.23 17.22
N VAL A 132 10.19 -11.36 17.70
CA VAL A 132 9.69 -12.67 17.28
C VAL A 132 8.25 -12.87 17.74
N THR A 133 7.49 -13.64 17.00
CA THR A 133 6.11 -14.01 17.35
C THR A 133 5.95 -15.51 17.19
N HIS A 134 5.46 -16.18 18.24
CA HIS A 134 5.11 -17.59 18.23
C HIS A 134 3.68 -17.74 18.72
N LEU A 135 2.90 -18.54 18.01
CA LEU A 135 1.55 -18.91 18.39
C LEU A 135 1.35 -20.39 18.11
N ASP A 136 1.19 -21.19 19.14
CA ASP A 136 1.03 -22.63 19.03
C ASP A 136 -0.29 -23.07 19.65
N LEU A 137 -1.04 -23.90 18.93
CA LEU A 137 -2.11 -24.70 19.51
C LEU A 137 -1.47 -25.87 20.26
N ILE A 138 -1.70 -25.97 21.58
CA ILE A 138 -1.13 -27.02 22.42
C ILE A 138 -2.17 -28.08 22.86
N ALA A 139 -3.45 -27.77 22.78
CA ALA A 139 -4.57 -28.69 22.97
C ALA A 139 -5.72 -28.29 22.03
N PRO A 140 -6.53 -29.24 21.57
CA PRO A 140 -6.54 -30.69 21.78
C PRO A 140 -5.45 -31.46 21.02
N ARG A 141 -4.69 -30.80 20.17
CA ARG A 141 -3.50 -31.35 19.46
C ARG A 141 -2.45 -30.27 19.27
N VAL A 142 -1.21 -30.66 19.08
CA VAL A 142 -0.12 -29.70 18.83
C VAL A 142 -0.11 -29.29 17.34
N ARG A 143 0.00 -27.96 17.12
CA ARG A 143 0.18 -27.36 15.80
C ARG A 143 0.75 -25.95 15.94
N SER A 144 1.85 -25.63 15.28
CA SER A 144 2.28 -24.25 15.11
C SER A 144 1.34 -23.53 14.15
N LEU A 145 0.91 -22.33 14.54
CA LEU A 145 -0.06 -21.51 13.80
C LEU A 145 0.67 -20.39 13.07
N GLU A 146 0.21 -20.05 11.89
CA GLU A 146 0.69 -18.87 11.18
C GLU A 146 0.06 -17.60 11.76
N ALA A 147 0.86 -16.83 12.48
CA ALA A 147 0.45 -15.59 13.12
C ALA A 147 1.59 -14.59 13.24
N THR A 148 1.23 -13.31 13.32
CA THR A 148 2.18 -12.22 13.61
C THR A 148 1.57 -11.24 14.61
N ALA A 149 2.42 -10.62 15.46
CA ALA A 149 1.99 -9.49 16.26
C ALA A 149 1.63 -8.31 15.37
N MET A 150 0.50 -7.67 15.63
CA MET A 150 0.11 -6.46 14.90
C MET A 150 1.00 -5.29 15.32
N ALA A 151 1.24 -4.35 14.41
CA ALA A 151 2.01 -3.14 14.71
C ALA A 151 1.42 -2.41 15.94
N TRP A 152 2.31 -1.88 16.79
CA TRP A 152 1.99 -1.23 18.08
C TRP A 152 1.26 -2.09 19.12
N SER A 153 1.22 -3.41 18.92
CA SER A 153 0.78 -4.36 19.94
C SER A 153 1.85 -4.49 21.04
N PRO A 154 1.48 -4.55 22.32
CA PRO A 154 2.44 -4.79 23.39
C PRO A 154 2.98 -6.22 23.38
N SER A 155 4.09 -6.44 24.10
CA SER A 155 4.67 -7.76 24.33
C SER A 155 3.78 -8.62 25.25
N THR A 156 4.04 -9.94 25.23
CA THR A 156 3.43 -10.87 26.19
C THR A 156 4.19 -10.94 27.52
N ASN A 157 5.37 -10.28 27.63
CA ASN A 157 6.27 -10.36 28.80
C ASN A 157 6.63 -11.81 29.19
N GLY A 158 6.97 -12.62 28.21
CA GLY A 158 7.20 -14.05 28.33
C GLY A 158 6.08 -14.87 27.69
N PRO A 159 6.24 -16.20 27.61
CA PRO A 159 5.19 -17.09 27.10
C PRO A 159 3.93 -17.04 27.98
N ILE A 160 2.77 -16.94 27.34
CA ILE A 160 1.46 -17.00 28.02
C ILE A 160 0.66 -18.16 27.45
N GLU A 161 -0.12 -18.81 28.30
CA GLU A 161 -1.00 -19.91 27.92
C GLU A 161 -2.45 -19.63 28.31
N GLY A 162 -3.39 -20.04 27.47
CA GLY A 162 -4.81 -19.91 27.76
C GLY A 162 -5.69 -20.50 26.68
N GLN A 163 -6.93 -20.78 27.06
CA GLN A 163 -7.94 -21.22 26.11
C GLN A 163 -8.36 -20.07 25.19
N VAL A 164 -8.86 -20.43 24.00
CA VAL A 164 -9.52 -19.48 23.10
C VAL A 164 -11.02 -19.46 23.37
N VAL A 165 -11.58 -18.27 23.50
CA VAL A 165 -13.01 -18.03 23.46
C VAL A 165 -13.36 -17.29 22.18
N ALA A 166 -14.31 -17.80 21.42
CA ALA A 166 -14.81 -17.13 20.24
C ALA A 166 -15.79 -16.01 20.63
N TYR A 167 -15.91 -15.01 19.78
CA TYR A 167 -16.95 -13.99 19.94
C TYR A 167 -18.32 -14.64 20.12
N PRO A 168 -19.17 -14.08 20.99
CA PRO A 168 -20.47 -14.66 21.31
C PRO A 168 -21.46 -14.48 20.13
N LEU A 169 -22.32 -15.48 19.93
CA LEU A 169 -23.43 -15.41 18.99
C LEU A 169 -24.70 -14.88 19.68
N GLY A 170 -25.58 -14.21 18.92
CA GLY A 170 -26.87 -13.74 19.40
C GLY A 170 -26.83 -12.56 20.37
N ILE A 171 -25.67 -11.92 20.54
CA ILE A 171 -25.53 -10.70 21.35
C ILE A 171 -25.63 -9.48 20.43
N SER A 172 -26.61 -8.61 20.74
CA SER A 172 -26.89 -7.40 19.94
C SER A 172 -26.96 -6.11 20.77
N THR A 173 -26.81 -6.21 22.10
CA THR A 173 -26.86 -5.02 22.98
C THR A 173 -25.59 -4.92 23.85
N PRO A 174 -25.16 -3.70 24.23
CA PRO A 174 -24.03 -3.49 25.12
C PRO A 174 -24.16 -4.21 26.47
N GLU A 175 -25.36 -4.22 27.06
CA GLU A 175 -25.62 -4.84 28.37
C GLU A 175 -25.45 -6.36 28.30
N ALA A 176 -25.93 -7.01 27.22
CA ALA A 176 -25.76 -8.45 27.01
C ALA A 176 -24.27 -8.79 26.78
N PHE A 177 -23.55 -7.94 26.08
CA PHE A 177 -22.12 -8.10 25.90
C PHE A 177 -21.35 -7.95 27.22
N ASP A 178 -21.66 -6.94 28.02
CA ASP A 178 -21.03 -6.70 29.33
C ASP A 178 -21.31 -7.86 30.30
N ALA A 179 -22.50 -8.47 30.24
CA ALA A 179 -22.83 -9.68 31.02
C ALA A 179 -22.03 -10.92 30.56
N TRP A 180 -21.68 -11.00 29.29
CA TRP A 180 -20.87 -12.09 28.74
C TRP A 180 -19.36 -11.93 29.02
N LEU A 181 -18.84 -10.71 29.14
CA LEU A 181 -17.41 -10.39 29.27
C LEU A 181 -16.64 -11.21 30.31
N PRO A 182 -17.19 -11.60 31.49
CA PRO A 182 -16.45 -12.42 32.48
C PRO A 182 -15.93 -13.76 31.93
N THR A 183 -16.51 -14.24 30.81
CA THR A 183 -16.09 -15.51 30.18
C THR A 183 -14.69 -15.43 29.54
N VAL A 184 -14.16 -14.22 29.27
CA VAL A 184 -12.84 -14.03 28.66
C VAL A 184 -11.68 -14.08 29.65
N LYS A 185 -11.97 -14.17 30.96
CA LYS A 185 -10.94 -14.14 31.99
C LYS A 185 -9.91 -15.26 31.83
N GLY A 186 -8.63 -14.90 31.69
CA GLY A 186 -7.53 -15.83 31.47
C GLY A 186 -7.52 -16.48 30.08
N LYS A 187 -8.21 -15.90 29.09
CA LYS A 187 -8.36 -16.50 27.77
C LYS A 187 -7.95 -15.52 26.65
N PHE A 188 -7.66 -16.08 25.49
CA PHE A 188 -7.54 -15.35 24.23
C PHE A 188 -8.94 -15.13 23.64
N PHE A 189 -9.22 -13.93 23.23
CA PHE A 189 -10.48 -13.56 22.59
C PHE A 189 -10.33 -13.55 21.05
N ALA A 190 -11.02 -14.47 20.35
CA ALA A 190 -11.12 -14.47 18.90
C ALA A 190 -12.23 -13.50 18.46
N MET A 191 -11.82 -12.31 17.95
CA MET A 191 -12.68 -11.15 17.80
C MET A 191 -13.56 -11.20 16.53
N ASN A 192 -13.01 -11.66 15.40
CA ASN A 192 -13.68 -11.52 14.10
C ASN A 192 -14.60 -12.70 13.78
N ALA A 193 -15.60 -12.46 12.90
CA ALA A 193 -16.34 -13.54 12.27
C ALA A 193 -15.41 -14.38 11.36
N PRO A 194 -15.34 -15.72 11.50
CA PRO A 194 -14.51 -16.54 10.63
C PRO A 194 -15.08 -16.57 9.21
N ARG A 195 -14.24 -16.96 8.26
CA ARG A 195 -14.73 -17.33 6.93
C ARG A 195 -15.31 -18.73 6.95
N ILE A 196 -16.38 -18.94 6.19
CA ILE A 196 -16.93 -20.28 5.97
C ILE A 196 -15.90 -21.17 5.28
N SER A 197 -15.13 -20.57 4.37
CA SER A 197 -14.05 -21.25 3.66
C SER A 197 -12.92 -20.27 3.36
N CYS A 198 -11.68 -20.74 3.46
CA CYS A 198 -10.47 -20.01 3.05
C CYS A 198 -10.05 -20.35 1.60
N ARG A 199 -10.92 -20.95 0.80
CA ARG A 199 -10.72 -21.08 -0.65
C ARG A 199 -10.99 -19.75 -1.33
N SER A 200 -10.15 -19.38 -2.30
CA SER A 200 -10.31 -18.11 -3.00
C SER A 200 -11.68 -18.00 -3.69
N PRO A 201 -12.23 -16.78 -3.81
CA PRO A 201 -13.47 -16.57 -4.58
C PRO A 201 -13.38 -17.05 -6.04
N GLN A 202 -12.15 -17.05 -6.61
CA GLN A 202 -11.91 -17.58 -7.95
C GLN A 202 -12.15 -19.10 -7.98
N GLN A 203 -11.56 -19.85 -7.03
CA GLN A 203 -11.74 -21.30 -6.93
C GLN A 203 -13.21 -21.67 -6.75
N TRP A 204 -13.94 -20.91 -5.92
CA TRP A 204 -15.38 -21.12 -5.76
C TRP A 204 -16.14 -20.93 -7.07
N ARG A 205 -15.86 -19.89 -7.84
CA ARG A 205 -16.49 -19.65 -9.15
C ARG A 205 -16.12 -20.69 -10.20
N GLU A 206 -14.93 -21.24 -10.11
CA GLU A 206 -14.39 -22.19 -11.10
C GLU A 206 -14.84 -23.63 -10.86
N PHE A 207 -14.92 -24.06 -9.60
CA PHE A 207 -15.07 -25.47 -9.26
C PHE A 207 -16.35 -25.84 -8.53
N SER A 208 -17.11 -24.90 -7.97
CA SER A 208 -18.34 -25.23 -7.27
C SER A 208 -19.56 -25.25 -8.19
N ALA A 209 -20.56 -26.04 -7.82
CA ALA A 209 -21.88 -25.88 -8.39
C ALA A 209 -22.48 -24.51 -8.01
N PRO A 210 -23.27 -23.86 -8.90
CA PRO A 210 -23.82 -22.52 -8.63
C PRO A 210 -24.58 -22.42 -7.32
N GLU A 211 -25.43 -23.40 -7.02
CA GLU A 211 -26.23 -23.47 -5.79
C GLU A 211 -25.37 -23.58 -4.53
N GLU A 212 -24.23 -24.24 -4.62
CA GLU A 212 -23.29 -24.35 -3.50
C GLU A 212 -22.56 -23.02 -3.26
N LEU A 213 -22.19 -22.32 -4.32
CA LEU A 213 -21.63 -20.98 -4.22
C LEU A 213 -22.61 -19.98 -3.59
N GLU A 214 -23.88 -20.03 -4.01
CA GLU A 214 -24.95 -19.22 -3.41
C GLU A 214 -25.13 -19.52 -1.93
N ARG A 215 -25.17 -20.81 -1.56
CA ARG A 215 -25.29 -21.26 -0.17
C ARG A 215 -24.13 -20.74 0.71
N VAL A 216 -22.89 -20.86 0.25
CA VAL A 216 -21.71 -20.41 0.98
C VAL A 216 -21.70 -18.87 1.12
N ASN A 217 -22.08 -18.15 0.07
CA ASN A 217 -22.20 -16.70 0.12
C ASN A 217 -23.28 -16.24 1.10
N ALA A 218 -24.45 -16.89 1.10
CA ALA A 218 -25.54 -16.58 2.03
C ALA A 218 -25.13 -16.83 3.49
N GLN A 219 -24.46 -17.95 3.76
CA GLN A 219 -23.93 -18.24 5.10
C GLN A 219 -22.89 -17.23 5.55
N GLN A 220 -21.97 -16.82 4.66
CA GLN A 220 -20.97 -15.80 4.97
C GLN A 220 -21.62 -14.44 5.26
N GLN A 221 -22.64 -14.07 4.50
CA GLN A 221 -23.40 -12.83 4.74
C GLN A 221 -24.12 -12.88 6.10
N ALA A 222 -24.75 -14.00 6.45
CA ALA A 222 -25.41 -14.16 7.75
C ALA A 222 -24.43 -13.99 8.91
N LEU A 223 -23.24 -14.62 8.85
CA LEU A 223 -22.19 -14.46 9.85
C LEU A 223 -21.68 -13.01 9.94
N GLN A 224 -21.57 -12.32 8.81
CA GLN A 224 -21.12 -10.93 8.79
C GLN A 224 -22.17 -9.99 9.40
N LEU A 225 -23.45 -10.22 9.14
CA LEU A 225 -24.54 -9.44 9.75
C LEU A 225 -24.56 -9.63 11.27
N GLU A 226 -24.43 -10.85 11.74
CA GLU A 226 -24.35 -11.17 13.16
C GLU A 226 -23.14 -10.51 13.84
N TRP A 227 -21.98 -10.58 13.19
CA TRP A 227 -20.79 -9.90 13.68
C TRP A 227 -20.95 -8.37 13.70
N ASN A 228 -21.60 -7.78 12.68
CA ASN A 228 -21.87 -6.34 12.66
C ASN A 228 -22.77 -5.90 13.83
N GLN A 229 -23.79 -6.70 14.18
CA GLN A 229 -24.66 -6.45 15.34
C GLN A 229 -23.85 -6.51 16.64
N LEU A 230 -23.02 -7.53 16.80
CA LEU A 230 -22.12 -7.66 17.93
C LEU A 230 -21.12 -6.48 18.00
N ASN A 231 -20.56 -6.06 16.87
CA ASN A 231 -19.62 -4.94 16.81
C ASN A 231 -20.27 -3.63 17.30
N VAL A 232 -21.54 -3.39 16.97
CA VAL A 232 -22.32 -2.28 17.52
C VAL A 232 -22.48 -2.43 19.03
N ALA A 233 -22.80 -3.62 19.54
CA ALA A 233 -22.91 -3.90 20.97
C ALA A 233 -21.57 -3.68 21.70
N MET A 234 -20.46 -4.13 21.12
CA MET A 234 -19.12 -3.93 21.67
C MET A 234 -18.71 -2.45 21.71
N SER A 235 -19.17 -1.65 20.74
CA SER A 235 -18.79 -0.23 20.61
C SER A 235 -19.53 0.70 21.60
N GLY A 236 -20.47 0.18 22.37
CA GLY A 236 -21.22 0.95 23.38
C GLY A 236 -20.35 1.37 24.57
N GLY A 237 -20.26 2.68 24.85
CA GLY A 237 -19.58 3.22 26.02
C GLY A 237 -18.06 3.23 25.91
N ARG A 238 -17.36 2.50 26.82
CA ARG A 238 -15.89 2.42 26.84
C ARG A 238 -15.33 1.59 25.67
N SER A 239 -14.05 1.83 25.33
CA SER A 239 -13.33 1.04 24.34
C SER A 239 -13.44 -0.46 24.62
N ILE A 240 -13.72 -1.26 23.59
CA ILE A 240 -13.75 -2.73 23.66
C ILE A 240 -12.44 -3.30 24.23
N TRP A 241 -11.32 -2.71 23.88
CA TRP A 241 -9.99 -3.14 24.35
C TRP A 241 -9.85 -2.97 25.86
N GLN A 242 -10.35 -1.86 26.40
CA GLN A 242 -10.37 -1.63 27.84
C GLN A 242 -11.33 -2.59 28.54
N LYS A 243 -12.52 -2.85 27.97
CA LYS A 243 -13.46 -3.84 28.51
C LYS A 243 -12.86 -5.24 28.58
N LEU A 244 -12.19 -5.68 27.51
CA LEU A 244 -11.51 -6.99 27.46
C LEU A 244 -10.38 -7.09 28.48
N LYS A 245 -9.56 -6.05 28.61
CA LYS A 245 -8.47 -5.98 29.61
C LYS A 245 -9.03 -6.06 31.03
N ASP A 246 -10.03 -5.24 31.35
CA ASP A 246 -10.65 -5.20 32.70
C ASP A 246 -11.33 -6.53 33.04
N ALA A 247 -11.88 -7.23 32.06
CA ALA A 247 -12.44 -8.57 32.21
C ALA A 247 -11.37 -9.66 32.32
N GLY A 248 -10.08 -9.32 32.14
CA GLY A 248 -8.96 -10.24 32.34
C GLY A 248 -8.64 -11.10 31.12
N ALA A 249 -8.98 -10.68 29.90
CA ALA A 249 -8.46 -11.30 28.68
C ALA A 249 -6.93 -11.19 28.65
N ILE A 250 -6.23 -12.22 28.14
CA ILE A 250 -4.77 -12.27 28.06
C ILE A 250 -4.21 -11.94 26.68
N GLY A 251 -5.06 -11.89 25.67
CA GLY A 251 -4.68 -11.53 24.30
C GLY A 251 -5.88 -11.56 23.36
N VAL A 252 -5.70 -10.99 22.17
CA VAL A 252 -6.74 -10.93 21.13
C VAL A 252 -6.21 -11.56 19.86
N LEU A 253 -7.05 -12.38 19.23
CA LEU A 253 -6.82 -12.97 17.93
C LEU A 253 -7.72 -12.27 16.92
N THR A 254 -7.14 -11.84 15.82
CA THR A 254 -7.85 -11.20 14.71
C THR A 254 -7.38 -11.78 13.38
N PHE A 255 -8.12 -11.55 12.31
CA PHE A 255 -7.68 -11.85 10.96
C PHE A 255 -8.34 -10.91 9.95
N GLN A 256 -7.64 -10.67 8.86
CA GLN A 256 -8.17 -9.97 7.69
C GLN A 256 -7.72 -10.69 6.43
N TRP A 257 -8.54 -11.64 5.99
CA TRP A 257 -8.18 -12.47 4.86
C TRP A 257 -8.06 -11.66 3.56
N SER A 258 -6.98 -11.91 2.82
CA SER A 258 -6.69 -11.24 1.54
C SER A 258 -7.36 -11.91 0.33
N ASN A 259 -8.22 -12.93 0.54
CA ASN A 259 -8.82 -13.79 -0.50
C ASN A 259 -7.80 -14.74 -1.20
N TYR A 260 -6.64 -14.94 -0.60
CA TYR A 260 -5.62 -15.89 -1.07
C TYR A 260 -5.26 -16.86 0.06
N PRO A 261 -5.04 -18.17 -0.23
CA PRO A 261 -4.74 -19.18 0.80
C PRO A 261 -3.48 -18.82 1.60
N GLY A 262 -3.51 -18.99 2.91
CA GLY A 262 -2.39 -18.73 3.81
C GLY A 262 -1.96 -17.27 3.90
N THR A 263 -2.75 -16.32 3.41
CA THR A 263 -2.38 -14.91 3.38
C THR A 263 -3.34 -14.06 4.18
N ASN A 264 -2.80 -13.19 5.02
CA ASN A 264 -3.56 -12.30 5.89
C ASN A 264 -3.04 -10.86 5.75
N LYS A 265 -3.95 -9.90 5.63
CA LYS A 265 -3.60 -8.48 5.67
C LYS A 265 -3.32 -8.07 7.10
N ILE A 266 -2.19 -7.41 7.31
CA ILE A 266 -1.69 -7.05 8.63
C ILE A 266 -1.57 -5.54 8.72
N PHE A 267 -2.25 -4.98 9.69
CA PHE A 267 -2.30 -3.55 9.99
C PHE A 267 -1.82 -3.27 11.42
N GLY A 268 -2.03 -2.05 11.88
CA GLY A 268 -1.80 -1.66 13.27
C GLY A 268 -2.83 -2.23 14.23
N SER A 269 -2.41 -2.58 15.42
CA SER A 269 -3.32 -2.88 16.52
C SER A 269 -4.04 -1.60 16.93
N PRO A 270 -5.35 -1.63 17.05
CA PRO A 270 -6.11 -0.47 17.56
C PRO A 270 -5.99 -0.30 19.07
N ASN A 271 -5.14 -1.08 19.73
CA ASN A 271 -4.87 -0.99 21.15
C ASN A 271 -3.40 -1.27 21.51
N GLN A 272 -2.96 -0.74 22.63
CA GLN A 272 -1.62 -0.89 23.19
C GLN A 272 -1.64 -1.59 24.57
N THR A 273 -2.74 -2.25 24.91
CA THR A 273 -2.96 -2.79 26.25
C THR A 273 -3.02 -4.30 26.30
N LEU A 274 -3.40 -4.95 25.20
CA LEU A 274 -3.48 -6.40 25.07
C LEU A 274 -2.66 -6.87 23.88
N PRO A 275 -1.83 -7.90 24.04
CA PRO A 275 -1.17 -8.55 22.90
C PRO A 275 -2.19 -8.96 21.85
N THR A 276 -1.97 -8.52 20.59
CA THR A 276 -2.90 -8.73 19.49
C THR A 276 -2.18 -9.43 18.34
N PHE A 277 -2.72 -10.58 17.94
CA PHE A 277 -2.15 -11.45 16.92
C PHE A 277 -3.06 -11.47 15.69
N ALA A 278 -2.51 -11.16 14.53
CA ALA A 278 -3.14 -11.42 13.24
C ALA A 278 -2.83 -12.86 12.84
N VAL A 279 -3.88 -13.68 12.69
CA VAL A 279 -3.81 -15.13 12.42
C VAL A 279 -4.34 -15.40 11.02
N THR A 280 -3.75 -16.36 10.29
CA THR A 280 -4.24 -16.70 8.95
C THR A 280 -5.68 -17.24 8.97
N CYS A 281 -6.38 -17.14 7.84
CA CYS A 281 -7.78 -17.56 7.71
C CYS A 281 -7.99 -19.01 8.18
N GLU A 282 -7.13 -19.92 7.77
CA GLU A 282 -7.20 -21.36 8.03
C GLU A 282 -7.05 -21.64 9.54
N ASP A 283 -6.06 -21.06 10.17
CA ASP A 283 -5.76 -21.28 11.58
C ASP A 283 -6.76 -20.54 12.48
N TYR A 284 -7.15 -19.33 12.12
CA TYR A 284 -8.22 -18.61 12.84
C TYR A 284 -9.54 -19.40 12.81
N GLY A 285 -9.94 -19.90 11.65
CA GLY A 285 -11.12 -20.72 11.49
C GLY A 285 -11.07 -22.02 12.29
N LEU A 286 -9.89 -22.68 12.35
CA LEU A 286 -9.65 -23.84 13.19
C LEU A 286 -9.94 -23.54 14.67
N LEU A 287 -9.35 -22.45 15.19
CA LEU A 287 -9.51 -22.04 16.59
C LEU A 287 -10.97 -21.73 16.94
N VAL A 288 -11.67 -20.99 16.08
CA VAL A 288 -13.08 -20.65 16.30
C VAL A 288 -13.97 -21.89 16.28
N ARG A 289 -13.73 -22.83 15.35
CA ARG A 289 -14.51 -24.09 15.31
C ARG A 289 -14.29 -24.93 16.55
N LEU A 290 -13.03 -25.10 16.99
CA LEU A 290 -12.72 -25.83 18.23
C LEU A 290 -13.37 -25.18 19.44
N ALA A 291 -13.31 -23.86 19.56
CA ALA A 291 -13.91 -23.13 20.67
C ALA A 291 -15.44 -23.26 20.70
N ARG A 292 -16.12 -23.10 19.56
CA ARG A 292 -17.58 -23.19 19.44
C ARG A 292 -18.11 -24.60 19.70
N ASN A 293 -17.32 -25.62 19.38
CA ASN A 293 -17.69 -27.03 19.60
C ASN A 293 -17.29 -27.52 21.02
N GLY A 294 -16.87 -26.62 21.92
CA GLY A 294 -16.51 -26.99 23.30
C GLY A 294 -15.26 -27.86 23.42
N GLN A 295 -14.41 -27.87 22.38
CA GLN A 295 -13.20 -28.73 22.32
C GLN A 295 -11.95 -28.08 22.96
N GLY A 296 -12.11 -26.97 23.67
CA GLY A 296 -11.13 -26.35 24.53
C GLY A 296 -9.78 -26.01 23.89
N PRO A 297 -9.72 -25.30 22.73
CA PRO A 297 -8.45 -24.98 22.11
C PRO A 297 -7.62 -24.13 23.07
N THR A 298 -6.42 -24.62 23.39
CA THR A 298 -5.47 -23.94 24.28
C THR A 298 -4.26 -23.53 23.46
N LEU A 299 -3.87 -22.27 23.61
CA LEU A 299 -2.72 -21.68 22.94
C LEU A 299 -1.59 -21.45 23.91
N ARG A 300 -0.36 -21.54 23.37
CA ARG A 300 0.84 -20.90 23.90
C ARG A 300 1.22 -19.79 22.94
N ALA A 301 1.31 -18.56 23.44
CA ALA A 301 1.67 -17.38 22.67
C ALA A 301 2.86 -16.67 23.27
N PHE A 302 3.71 -16.12 22.39
CA PHE A 302 4.86 -15.31 22.75
C PHE A 302 5.07 -14.22 21.70
N THR A 303 5.27 -12.98 22.15
CA THR A 303 5.86 -11.91 21.36
C THR A 303 6.69 -11.00 22.24
N ASP A 304 7.88 -10.63 21.80
CA ASP A 304 8.78 -9.68 22.44
C ASP A 304 8.81 -8.31 21.73
N SER A 305 7.73 -7.97 21.04
CA SER A 305 7.54 -6.63 20.49
C SER A 305 7.56 -5.57 21.60
N GLU A 306 8.07 -4.38 21.30
CA GLU A 306 8.26 -3.35 22.31
C GLU A 306 7.68 -2.00 21.86
N LEU A 307 6.93 -1.34 22.74
CA LEU A 307 6.47 0.04 22.60
C LEU A 307 7.59 0.98 23.08
N LEU A 308 8.08 1.85 22.20
CA LEU A 308 9.25 2.71 22.44
C LEU A 308 8.87 4.15 22.85
N GLY A 309 7.58 4.41 23.08
CA GLY A 309 7.11 5.78 23.31
C GLY A 309 7.15 6.65 22.05
N ASP A 310 7.13 7.96 22.25
CA ASP A 310 7.13 8.94 21.18
C ASP A 310 8.50 9.04 20.50
N ARG A 311 8.53 8.86 19.18
CA ARG A 311 9.75 8.97 18.36
C ARG A 311 9.56 9.99 17.23
N PRO A 312 10.60 10.77 16.87
CA PRO A 312 10.54 11.63 15.71
C PRO A 312 10.40 10.80 14.43
N VAL A 313 9.64 11.31 13.46
CA VAL A 313 9.44 10.68 12.14
C VAL A 313 9.86 11.63 11.04
N PHE A 314 10.43 11.06 9.96
CA PHE A 314 11.11 11.82 8.93
C PHE A 314 10.72 11.33 7.54
N ASN A 315 10.66 12.24 6.58
CA ASN A 315 10.81 11.95 5.15
C ASN A 315 12.30 11.88 4.79
N VAL A 316 12.63 11.23 3.68
CA VAL A 316 13.93 11.38 3.04
C VAL A 316 13.77 12.22 1.78
N VAL A 317 14.53 13.29 1.69
CA VAL A 317 14.51 14.18 0.53
C VAL A 317 15.92 14.23 -0.07
N ALA A 318 16.02 13.96 -1.38
CA ALA A 318 17.27 14.02 -2.11
C ALA A 318 17.13 14.93 -3.34
N GLU A 319 18.20 15.62 -3.77
CA GLU A 319 18.09 16.52 -4.91
C GLU A 319 19.37 16.62 -5.74
N ILE A 320 19.18 16.81 -7.06
CA ILE A 320 20.18 17.35 -7.97
C ILE A 320 19.72 18.75 -8.34
N LYS A 321 20.44 19.76 -7.86
CA LYS A 321 20.06 21.17 -8.02
C LYS A 321 20.08 21.62 -9.48
N GLY A 322 19.05 22.34 -9.88
CA GLY A 322 18.94 22.92 -11.21
C GLY A 322 19.95 24.02 -11.48
N ARG A 323 20.55 24.03 -12.69
CA ARG A 323 21.56 25.04 -13.10
C ARG A 323 20.94 26.36 -13.59
N GLU A 324 19.77 26.30 -14.24
CA GLU A 324 19.12 27.49 -14.84
C GLU A 324 17.87 27.91 -14.06
N LYS A 325 17.09 26.95 -13.62
CA LYS A 325 15.82 27.15 -12.92
C LYS A 325 15.80 26.40 -11.58
N PRO A 326 16.66 26.77 -10.63
CA PRO A 326 16.83 26.03 -9.37
C PRO A 326 15.60 26.02 -8.47
N ASN A 327 14.66 26.94 -8.69
CA ASN A 327 13.39 27.03 -7.94
C ASN A 327 12.20 26.45 -8.71
N GLU A 328 12.44 25.76 -9.83
CA GLU A 328 11.45 24.93 -10.51
C GLU A 328 11.84 23.46 -10.29
N TYR A 329 10.85 22.61 -9.97
CA TYR A 329 11.09 21.27 -9.46
C TYR A 329 10.43 20.20 -10.32
N VAL A 330 11.17 19.15 -10.61
CA VAL A 330 10.62 17.85 -11.02
C VAL A 330 10.75 16.92 -9.83
N VAL A 331 9.63 16.37 -9.34
CA VAL A 331 9.61 15.53 -8.14
C VAL A 331 9.37 14.08 -8.52
N LEU A 332 10.21 13.18 -8.02
CA LEU A 332 10.05 11.74 -8.07
C LEU A 332 9.53 11.29 -6.70
N SER A 333 8.46 10.52 -6.67
CA SER A 333 7.64 10.33 -5.48
C SER A 333 7.29 8.86 -5.24
N ALA A 334 7.61 8.37 -4.05
CA ALA A 334 7.19 7.08 -3.53
C ALA A 334 7.25 7.10 -2.00
N HIS A 335 6.43 6.32 -1.31
CA HIS A 335 6.59 6.21 0.14
C HIS A 335 7.66 5.19 0.52
N VAL A 336 8.28 5.43 1.67
CA VAL A 336 9.39 4.62 2.20
C VAL A 336 8.94 3.67 3.28
N ASP A 337 7.88 4.01 4.00
CA ASP A 337 7.33 3.15 5.05
C ASP A 337 6.61 1.93 4.48
N SER A 338 6.34 0.97 5.33
CA SER A 338 5.55 -0.22 5.05
C SER A 338 4.95 -0.75 6.34
N TRP A 339 3.91 -1.56 6.24
CA TRP A 339 3.42 -2.31 7.39
C TRP A 339 4.45 -3.32 7.91
N ALA A 340 4.34 -3.67 9.20
CA ALA A 340 5.26 -4.58 9.88
C ALA A 340 4.93 -6.06 9.62
N ALA A 341 4.49 -6.40 8.41
CA ALA A 341 4.16 -7.77 8.04
C ALA A 341 5.38 -8.52 7.50
N ALA A 342 5.94 -8.00 6.41
CA ALA A 342 7.11 -8.54 5.73
C ALA A 342 8.08 -7.41 5.34
N SER A 343 8.81 -7.55 4.24
CA SER A 343 9.76 -6.52 3.76
C SER A 343 9.09 -5.29 3.17
N GLY A 344 7.80 -5.32 2.84
CA GLY A 344 7.14 -4.25 2.08
C GLY A 344 7.80 -4.05 0.72
N ALA A 345 8.00 -5.16 -0.03
CA ALA A 345 8.71 -5.12 -1.31
C ALA A 345 7.86 -4.48 -2.39
N THR A 346 6.59 -4.91 -2.50
CA THR A 346 5.65 -4.40 -3.49
C THR A 346 4.92 -3.14 -2.99
N ASP A 347 4.87 -2.97 -1.66
CA ASP A 347 4.21 -1.87 -0.97
C ASP A 347 5.13 -1.25 0.09
N ASN A 348 5.88 -0.21 -0.23
CA ASN A 348 6.19 0.34 -1.56
C ASN A 348 7.72 0.38 -1.75
N GLY A 349 8.38 -0.72 -1.39
CA GLY A 349 9.85 -0.83 -1.51
C GLY A 349 10.33 -0.66 -2.95
N THR A 350 9.62 -1.27 -3.94
CA THR A 350 9.98 -1.12 -5.35
C THR A 350 9.74 0.29 -5.88
N GLY A 351 8.72 1.01 -5.41
CA GLY A 351 8.56 2.42 -5.72
C GLY A 351 9.72 3.26 -5.18
N THR A 352 10.11 3.06 -3.92
CA THR A 352 11.29 3.70 -3.33
C THR A 352 12.56 3.39 -4.14
N LEU A 353 12.80 2.12 -4.49
CA LEU A 353 13.97 1.69 -5.28
C LEU A 353 13.97 2.27 -6.70
N MET A 354 12.80 2.35 -7.32
CA MET A 354 12.63 2.96 -8.64
C MET A 354 13.06 4.42 -8.64
N MET A 355 12.65 5.21 -7.63
CA MET A 355 13.02 6.62 -7.52
C MET A 355 14.49 6.80 -7.17
N LEU A 356 15.03 5.93 -6.30
CA LEU A 356 16.44 5.88 -5.94
C LEU A 356 17.32 5.64 -7.19
N GLU A 357 16.98 4.61 -7.97
CA GLU A 357 17.72 4.23 -9.19
C GLU A 357 17.55 5.27 -10.31
N ALA A 358 16.34 5.84 -10.47
CA ALA A 358 16.12 6.91 -11.44
C ALA A 358 17.01 8.13 -11.16
N LEU A 359 17.17 8.53 -9.90
CA LEU A 359 18.05 9.64 -9.54
C LEU A 359 19.53 9.28 -9.71
N ARG A 360 19.93 8.01 -9.45
CA ARG A 360 21.29 7.51 -9.76
C ARG A 360 21.59 7.62 -11.24
N ILE A 361 20.69 7.13 -12.10
CA ILE A 361 20.81 7.19 -13.57
C ILE A 361 20.99 8.65 -14.00
N LEU A 362 20.13 9.55 -13.52
CA LEU A 362 20.19 10.99 -13.83
C LEU A 362 21.48 11.61 -13.33
N LYS A 363 21.96 11.26 -12.15
CA LYS A 363 23.25 11.77 -11.63
C LYS A 363 24.42 11.38 -12.53
N GLN A 364 24.42 10.18 -13.10
CA GLN A 364 25.46 9.72 -14.02
C GLN A 364 25.38 10.36 -15.40
N VAL A 365 24.18 10.50 -15.94
CA VAL A 365 23.98 10.89 -17.36
C VAL A 365 23.67 12.37 -17.50
N TYR A 366 23.01 12.97 -16.52
CA TYR A 366 22.47 14.33 -16.55
C TYR A 366 22.73 15.06 -15.21
N PRO A 367 24.01 15.21 -14.80
CA PRO A 367 24.37 15.72 -13.46
C PRO A 367 24.06 17.20 -13.23
N ASN A 368 23.80 17.97 -14.28
CA ASN A 368 23.50 19.41 -14.24
C ASN A 368 22.13 19.68 -14.86
N PRO A 369 21.03 19.31 -14.20
CA PRO A 369 19.69 19.48 -14.77
C PRO A 369 19.32 20.95 -14.92
N LYS A 370 18.43 21.25 -15.86
CA LYS A 370 17.93 22.62 -16.03
C LYS A 370 17.09 23.07 -14.83
N ARG A 371 16.19 22.19 -14.35
CA ARG A 371 15.38 22.34 -13.14
C ARG A 371 15.90 21.43 -12.05
N THR A 372 15.65 21.76 -10.81
CA THR A 372 15.96 20.87 -9.67
C THR A 372 15.15 19.58 -9.80
N ILE A 373 15.84 18.44 -9.77
CA ILE A 373 15.20 17.12 -9.67
C ILE A 373 15.25 16.70 -8.21
N LEU A 374 14.10 16.56 -7.59
CA LEU A 374 13.91 16.21 -6.20
C LEU A 374 13.31 14.81 -6.10
N VAL A 375 13.81 13.98 -5.20
CA VAL A 375 13.16 12.73 -4.81
C VAL A 375 12.58 12.90 -3.41
N GLY A 376 11.30 12.58 -3.26
CA GLY A 376 10.65 12.45 -1.97
C GLY A 376 10.35 10.98 -1.69
N HIS A 377 10.97 10.44 -0.62
CA HIS A 377 10.61 9.18 -0.02
C HIS A 377 9.78 9.50 1.22
N TRP A 378 8.47 9.40 1.07
CA TRP A 378 7.53 9.82 2.11
C TRP A 378 7.37 8.75 3.17
N ASN A 379 7.26 9.17 4.42
CA ASN A 379 7.02 8.27 5.55
C ASN A 379 5.65 8.56 6.16
N GLY A 380 4.98 7.54 6.69
CA GLY A 380 3.63 7.69 7.22
C GLY A 380 2.55 7.79 6.14
N GLU A 381 2.85 7.29 4.94
CA GLU A 381 1.86 7.10 3.89
C GLU A 381 0.78 6.15 4.36
N GLU A 382 1.17 4.99 4.90
CA GLU A 382 0.33 3.91 5.40
C GLU A 382 -0.61 4.34 6.56
N GLN A 383 -0.29 5.45 7.20
CA GLN A 383 -1.11 6.05 8.25
C GLN A 383 -1.88 7.28 7.75
N GLY A 384 -1.95 7.48 6.44
CA GLY A 384 -2.78 8.49 5.79
C GLY A 384 -2.02 9.62 5.11
N LEU A 385 -1.00 9.31 4.33
CA LEU A 385 -0.20 10.25 3.51
C LEU A 385 0.49 11.35 4.34
N ASN A 386 0.87 11.06 5.59
CA ASN A 386 1.25 12.11 6.54
C ASN A 386 2.54 12.82 6.14
N GLY A 387 3.54 12.08 5.64
CA GLY A 387 4.81 12.65 5.21
C GLY A 387 4.69 13.56 4.00
N SER A 388 3.97 13.14 2.96
CA SER A 388 3.77 13.96 1.76
C SER A 388 2.89 15.19 2.03
N ARG A 389 1.83 15.04 2.84
CA ARG A 389 1.00 16.18 3.28
C ARG A 389 1.81 17.19 4.08
N ALA A 390 2.60 16.73 5.05
CA ALA A 390 3.47 17.61 5.82
C ALA A 390 4.47 18.32 4.92
N PHE A 391 5.07 17.62 3.95
CA PHE A 391 5.98 18.24 3.00
C PHE A 391 5.30 19.34 2.19
N THR A 392 4.07 19.14 1.72
CA THR A 392 3.35 20.18 0.99
C THR A 392 2.97 21.37 1.86
N GLU A 393 2.72 21.17 3.15
CA GLU A 393 2.48 22.26 4.12
C GLU A 393 3.76 23.07 4.42
N ASP A 394 4.90 22.37 4.54
CA ASP A 394 6.19 22.97 4.94
C ASP A 394 6.96 23.58 3.77
N HIS A 395 6.66 23.18 2.51
CA HIS A 395 7.37 23.60 1.29
C HIS A 395 6.46 24.21 0.22
N PRO A 396 5.76 25.33 0.51
CA PRO A 396 4.91 26.00 -0.47
C PRO A 396 5.71 26.49 -1.70
N GLU A 397 7.02 26.74 -1.58
CA GLU A 397 7.91 27.09 -2.68
C GLU A 397 8.08 25.95 -3.68
N VAL A 398 8.09 24.69 -3.22
CA VAL A 398 8.14 23.52 -4.11
C VAL A 398 6.82 23.39 -4.87
N LEU A 399 5.68 23.59 -4.20
CA LEU A 399 4.37 23.59 -4.87
C LEU A 399 4.27 24.69 -5.93
N ALA A 400 4.72 25.92 -5.60
CA ALA A 400 4.76 27.04 -6.53
C ALA A 400 5.66 26.73 -7.74
N GLY A 401 6.82 26.13 -7.48
CA GLY A 401 7.84 25.76 -8.48
C GLY A 401 7.58 24.44 -9.20
N LEU A 402 6.58 23.65 -8.82
CA LEU A 402 6.41 22.28 -9.35
C LEU A 402 6.17 22.29 -10.85
N GLN A 403 7.08 21.65 -11.58
CA GLN A 403 6.98 21.40 -13.02
C GLN A 403 6.20 20.12 -13.31
N ALA A 404 6.55 19.02 -12.61
CA ALA A 404 5.86 17.75 -12.67
C ALA A 404 6.24 16.92 -11.43
N LEU A 405 5.31 16.12 -10.95
CA LEU A 405 5.58 15.05 -10.00
C LEU A 405 5.16 13.72 -10.61
N PHE A 406 6.02 12.71 -10.51
CA PHE A 406 5.75 11.34 -10.92
C PHE A 406 5.78 10.43 -9.71
N ASN A 407 4.63 9.80 -9.41
CA ASN A 407 4.44 8.92 -8.25
C ASN A 407 4.16 7.48 -8.68
N GLN A 408 4.76 6.52 -7.98
CA GLN A 408 4.44 5.10 -8.13
C GLN A 408 4.22 4.46 -6.75
N ASP A 409 3.12 3.69 -6.65
CA ASP A 409 2.71 3.03 -5.42
C ASP A 409 1.61 1.99 -5.72
N ASN A 410 1.94 0.93 -6.46
CA ASN A 410 0.96 -0.12 -6.76
C ASN A 410 1.61 -1.40 -7.29
N GLY A 411 2.58 -1.91 -6.56
CA GLY A 411 3.23 -3.18 -6.83
C GLY A 411 4.51 -3.09 -7.65
N THR A 412 5.10 -4.25 -7.91
CA THR A 412 6.41 -4.38 -8.57
C THR A 412 6.34 -4.42 -10.09
N GLY A 413 5.15 -4.53 -10.65
CA GLY A 413 4.95 -4.73 -12.08
C GLY A 413 5.42 -3.56 -12.92
N ARG A 414 5.57 -3.84 -14.23
CA ARG A 414 5.88 -2.80 -15.21
C ARG A 414 4.82 -1.70 -15.20
N ILE A 415 5.26 -0.45 -15.27
CA ILE A 415 4.36 0.68 -15.46
C ILE A 415 3.71 0.57 -16.84
N VAL A 416 2.39 0.49 -16.85
CA VAL A 416 1.58 0.32 -18.06
C VAL A 416 0.53 1.40 -18.21
N SER A 417 0.39 2.30 -17.24
CA SER A 417 -0.54 3.42 -17.33
C SER A 417 0.04 4.70 -16.73
N LEU A 418 -0.38 5.81 -17.31
CA LEU A 418 -0.09 7.16 -16.84
C LEU A 418 -1.34 8.01 -17.08
N THR A 419 -1.69 8.86 -16.12
CA THR A 419 -2.80 9.82 -16.28
C THR A 419 -2.34 11.24 -15.99
N ALA A 420 -2.84 12.20 -16.74
CA ALA A 420 -2.65 13.62 -16.45
C ALA A 420 -3.57 14.13 -15.32
N GLY A 421 -4.43 13.26 -14.77
CA GLY A 421 -5.37 13.67 -13.72
C GLY A 421 -6.33 14.76 -14.19
N PRO A 422 -6.60 15.76 -13.38
CA PRO A 422 -7.53 16.84 -13.70
C PRO A 422 -6.92 17.97 -14.56
N PHE A 423 -5.74 17.76 -15.20
CA PHE A 423 -4.96 18.79 -15.90
C PHE A 423 -4.92 18.56 -17.42
N PRO A 424 -5.93 19.00 -18.20
CA PRO A 424 -6.00 18.73 -19.63
C PRO A 424 -4.84 19.33 -20.45
N GLY A 425 -4.31 20.48 -20.04
CA GLY A 425 -3.12 21.07 -20.67
C GLY A 425 -1.86 20.25 -20.43
N ALA A 426 -1.73 19.61 -19.26
CA ALA A 426 -0.62 18.72 -18.93
C ALA A 426 -0.66 17.44 -19.79
N ALA A 427 -1.84 16.96 -20.18
CA ALA A 427 -1.98 15.77 -21.02
C ALA A 427 -1.16 15.88 -22.31
N LYS A 428 -1.27 17.00 -23.02
CA LYS A 428 -0.51 17.24 -24.26
C LYS A 428 1.01 17.24 -24.04
N ARG A 429 1.45 17.68 -22.87
CA ARG A 429 2.87 17.66 -22.50
C ARG A 429 3.37 16.24 -22.27
N LEU A 430 2.60 15.46 -21.49
CA LEU A 430 2.93 14.06 -21.23
C LEU A 430 2.94 13.22 -22.49
N GLU A 431 1.97 13.42 -23.41
CA GLU A 431 1.99 12.77 -24.73
C GLU A 431 3.26 13.10 -25.52
N ARG A 432 3.69 14.38 -25.51
CA ARG A 432 4.95 14.77 -26.15
C ARG A 432 6.14 14.07 -25.50
N TYR A 433 6.21 14.01 -24.15
CA TYR A 433 7.29 13.31 -23.46
C TYR A 433 7.33 11.82 -23.82
N LEU A 434 6.18 11.15 -23.80
CA LEU A 434 6.08 9.74 -24.22
C LEU A 434 6.56 9.54 -25.67
N GLY A 435 6.32 10.52 -26.55
CA GLY A 435 6.79 10.49 -27.94
C GLY A 435 8.31 10.62 -28.10
N GLU A 436 9.04 11.10 -27.11
CA GLU A 436 10.51 11.18 -27.10
C GLU A 436 11.18 9.99 -26.39
N ILE A 437 10.38 9.09 -25.82
CA ILE A 437 10.87 7.88 -25.12
C ILE A 437 10.88 6.70 -26.11
N PRO A 438 11.91 5.81 -26.09
CA PRO A 438 11.95 4.63 -26.93
C PRO A 438 10.69 3.78 -26.82
N ASN A 439 10.18 3.29 -27.96
CA ASN A 439 8.96 2.48 -27.97
C ASN A 439 9.12 1.14 -27.22
N ASP A 440 10.33 0.68 -27.01
CA ASP A 440 10.59 -0.48 -26.13
C ASP A 440 10.07 -0.29 -24.71
N LEU A 441 10.02 0.95 -24.23
CA LEU A 441 9.42 1.30 -22.95
C LEU A 441 7.94 1.70 -23.09
N THR A 442 7.58 2.47 -24.12
CA THR A 442 6.23 3.05 -24.24
C THR A 442 5.20 2.15 -24.90
N LYS A 443 5.59 1.10 -25.62
CA LYS A 443 4.64 0.14 -26.24
C LYS A 443 3.72 -0.58 -25.25
N TRP A 444 4.02 -0.52 -23.97
CA TRP A 444 3.20 -1.06 -22.89
C TRP A 444 2.27 0.00 -22.28
N MET A 445 2.55 1.28 -22.54
CA MET A 445 1.94 2.41 -21.86
C MET A 445 0.57 2.76 -22.44
N ARG A 446 -0.44 2.76 -21.60
CA ARG A 446 -1.78 3.26 -21.90
C ARG A 446 -1.97 4.60 -21.19
N PHE A 447 -1.90 5.65 -21.96
CA PHE A 447 -2.03 7.01 -21.46
C PHE A 447 -3.51 7.40 -21.37
N THR A 448 -3.92 7.91 -20.20
CA THR A 448 -5.26 8.49 -19.99
C THR A 448 -5.13 10.01 -19.92
N PRO A 449 -5.59 10.75 -20.94
CA PRO A 449 -5.38 12.19 -21.03
C PRO A 449 -5.92 12.98 -19.84
N THR A 450 -7.04 12.54 -19.28
CA THR A 450 -7.67 13.23 -18.14
C THR A 450 -8.40 12.24 -17.25
N SER A 451 -8.47 12.58 -15.96
CA SER A 451 -9.29 11.91 -14.95
C SER A 451 -9.76 12.91 -13.89
N GLY A 452 -10.59 12.49 -12.96
CA GLY A 452 -10.99 13.32 -11.82
C GLY A 452 -9.84 13.67 -10.88
N GLN A 453 -10.13 14.51 -9.89
CA GLN A 453 -9.19 14.81 -8.80
C GLN A 453 -8.87 13.51 -8.02
N SER A 454 -7.58 13.20 -7.87
CA SER A 454 -7.14 12.21 -6.89
C SER A 454 -7.31 12.79 -5.47
N THR A 455 -8.03 12.08 -4.62
CA THR A 455 -8.36 12.55 -3.25
C THR A 455 -7.72 11.70 -2.15
N GLY A 456 -6.91 10.71 -2.53
CA GLY A 456 -6.23 9.78 -1.63
C GLY A 456 -5.65 8.61 -2.41
N GLY A 457 -5.36 7.53 -1.70
CA GLY A 457 -4.85 6.28 -2.27
C GLY A 457 -3.33 6.23 -2.39
N THR A 458 -2.65 7.36 -2.59
CA THR A 458 -1.19 7.51 -2.52
C THR A 458 -0.75 8.97 -2.61
N ASP A 459 0.52 9.24 -2.39
CA ASP A 459 1.15 10.53 -2.10
C ASP A 459 0.95 11.63 -3.14
N HIS A 460 0.78 11.32 -4.44
CA HIS A 460 0.51 12.35 -5.44
C HIS A 460 -0.76 13.16 -5.12
N ALA A 461 -1.73 12.55 -4.42
CA ALA A 461 -2.96 13.22 -4.01
C ALA A 461 -2.69 14.42 -3.09
N SER A 462 -1.63 14.35 -2.27
CA SER A 462 -1.17 15.46 -1.41
C SER A 462 -0.72 16.68 -2.21
N PHE A 463 -0.32 16.52 -3.46
CA PHE A 463 0.08 17.59 -4.37
C PHE A 463 -1.08 18.02 -5.28
N VAL A 464 -1.84 17.06 -5.81
CA VAL A 464 -2.99 17.35 -6.67
C VAL A 464 -3.99 18.26 -5.98
N CYS A 465 -4.27 18.06 -4.69
CA CYS A 465 -5.23 18.89 -3.95
C CYS A 465 -4.84 20.38 -3.92
N HIS A 466 -3.54 20.70 -4.05
CA HIS A 466 -3.02 22.08 -4.23
C HIS A 466 -3.07 22.57 -5.68
N LYS A 467 -3.78 21.88 -6.58
CA LYS A 467 -3.87 22.19 -8.02
C LYS A 467 -2.50 22.22 -8.71
N THR A 468 -1.61 21.31 -8.32
CA THR A 468 -0.27 21.18 -8.89
C THR A 468 -0.14 19.91 -9.73
N PRO A 469 0.67 19.92 -10.81
CA PRO A 469 0.76 18.82 -11.77
C PRO A 469 1.49 17.61 -11.19
N ALA A 470 0.74 16.74 -10.53
CA ALA A 470 1.23 15.49 -9.96
C ALA A 470 0.50 14.31 -10.61
N PHE A 471 1.28 13.33 -11.05
CA PHE A 471 0.83 12.24 -11.91
C PHE A 471 1.10 10.89 -11.26
N SER A 472 0.10 10.00 -11.27
CA SER A 472 0.22 8.62 -10.85
C SER A 472 0.60 7.73 -12.03
N MET A 473 1.59 6.87 -11.81
CA MET A 473 2.05 5.85 -12.74
C MET A 473 1.53 4.49 -12.26
N GLY A 474 0.65 3.87 -13.06
CA GLY A 474 0.03 2.60 -12.70
C GLY A 474 0.82 1.41 -13.25
N ALA A 475 1.11 0.45 -12.38
CA ALA A 475 1.85 -0.77 -12.70
C ALA A 475 0.94 -1.97 -12.95
N LEU A 476 1.48 -3.01 -13.60
CA LEU A 476 0.85 -4.33 -13.65
C LEU A 476 0.66 -4.86 -12.25
N GLY A 477 -0.56 -5.28 -11.93
CA GLY A 477 -0.91 -5.67 -10.58
C GLY A 477 -0.30 -6.98 -10.11
N TRP A 478 0.14 -7.87 -11.04
CA TRP A 478 0.50 -9.24 -10.68
C TRP A 478 -0.57 -9.78 -9.72
N ASP A 479 -0.20 -10.19 -8.55
CA ASP A 479 -1.10 -10.61 -7.47
C ASP A 479 -1.12 -9.62 -6.28
N TYR A 480 -0.70 -8.36 -6.49
CA TYR A 480 -0.55 -7.31 -5.49
C TYR A 480 -1.73 -7.23 -4.53
N SER A 481 -2.95 -7.07 -5.05
CA SER A 481 -4.15 -6.89 -4.22
C SER A 481 -4.52 -8.09 -3.35
N PHE A 482 -4.04 -9.28 -3.70
CA PHE A 482 -4.47 -10.54 -3.09
C PHE A 482 -3.38 -11.20 -2.25
N SER A 483 -2.12 -11.14 -2.67
CA SER A 483 -1.06 -11.90 -2.01
C SER A 483 0.00 -11.03 -1.34
N THR A 484 0.24 -9.79 -1.78
CA THR A 484 1.34 -8.99 -1.25
C THR A 484 0.92 -7.73 -0.53
N TRP A 485 -0.08 -6.99 -1.00
CA TRP A 485 -0.50 -5.73 -0.38
C TRP A 485 -0.84 -5.90 1.11
N HIS A 486 -0.02 -5.29 1.98
CA HIS A 486 -0.09 -5.34 3.44
C HIS A 486 0.03 -6.75 4.04
N THR A 487 0.63 -7.71 3.36
CA THR A 487 0.69 -9.09 3.86
C THR A 487 2.11 -9.51 4.27
N ASP A 488 2.21 -10.65 4.98
CA ASP A 488 3.46 -11.31 5.34
C ASP A 488 4.16 -11.99 4.15
N ARG A 489 3.57 -11.91 2.95
CA ARG A 489 4.14 -12.45 1.70
C ARG A 489 4.77 -11.37 0.82
N ASP A 490 4.80 -10.12 1.27
CA ASP A 490 5.40 -9.00 0.54
C ASP A 490 6.91 -8.93 0.75
N THR A 491 7.62 -9.80 0.04
CA THR A 491 9.07 -10.07 0.18
C THR A 491 9.82 -9.85 -1.13
N TYR A 492 11.16 -9.75 -1.05
CA TYR A 492 12.06 -9.46 -2.18
C TYR A 492 11.86 -10.38 -3.39
N ASP A 493 11.53 -11.65 -3.18
CA ASP A 493 11.26 -12.62 -4.24
C ASP A 493 10.06 -12.27 -5.15
N LYS A 494 9.28 -11.27 -4.77
CA LYS A 494 8.19 -10.72 -5.61
C LYS A 494 8.66 -9.64 -6.58
N VAL A 495 9.92 -9.18 -6.45
CA VAL A 495 10.47 -8.14 -7.32
C VAL A 495 10.77 -8.72 -8.70
N VAL A 496 10.25 -8.07 -9.73
CA VAL A 496 10.48 -8.45 -11.13
C VAL A 496 11.57 -7.54 -11.70
N GLU A 497 12.79 -8.08 -11.88
CA GLU A 497 13.96 -7.33 -12.31
C GLU A 497 13.72 -6.52 -13.60
N ALA A 498 13.17 -7.15 -14.63
CA ALA A 498 12.91 -6.51 -15.92
C ALA A 498 11.95 -5.33 -15.79
N ASP A 499 10.93 -5.48 -14.94
CA ASP A 499 9.92 -4.43 -14.71
C ASP A 499 10.50 -3.29 -13.88
N LEU A 500 11.31 -3.58 -12.85
CA LEU A 500 11.96 -2.56 -12.03
C LEU A 500 12.97 -1.71 -12.84
N LYS A 501 13.78 -2.35 -13.68
CA LYS A 501 14.69 -1.66 -14.62
C LYS A 501 13.92 -0.78 -15.60
N HIS A 502 12.86 -1.31 -16.19
CA HIS A 502 11.97 -0.57 -17.09
C HIS A 502 11.41 0.67 -16.39
N ASN A 503 10.88 0.51 -15.19
CA ASN A 503 10.22 1.56 -14.43
C ASN A 503 11.19 2.69 -14.05
N ALA A 504 12.38 2.34 -13.52
CA ALA A 504 13.40 3.32 -13.16
C ALA A 504 13.91 4.10 -14.39
N THR A 505 14.11 3.42 -15.52
CA THR A 505 14.56 4.02 -16.78
C THR A 505 13.50 4.96 -17.36
N LEU A 506 12.25 4.52 -17.41
CA LEU A 506 11.11 5.33 -17.84
C LEU A 506 10.98 6.61 -17.00
N THR A 507 11.07 6.45 -15.67
CA THR A 507 10.96 7.57 -14.73
C THR A 507 12.11 8.57 -14.89
N ALA A 508 13.34 8.10 -15.09
CA ALA A 508 14.48 8.96 -15.38
C ALA A 508 14.30 9.75 -16.68
N MET A 509 13.76 9.13 -17.74
CA MET A 509 13.46 9.82 -19.00
C MET A 509 12.36 10.86 -18.84
N LEU A 510 11.27 10.53 -18.15
CA LEU A 510 10.19 11.49 -17.87
C LEU A 510 10.72 12.69 -17.06
N ALA A 511 11.56 12.44 -16.06
CA ALA A 511 12.18 13.51 -15.25
C ALA A 511 13.11 14.40 -16.08
N TYR A 512 13.94 13.81 -16.93
CA TYR A 512 14.79 14.52 -17.85
C TYR A 512 13.99 15.43 -18.78
N LEU A 513 12.97 14.88 -19.47
CA LEU A 513 12.12 15.62 -20.41
C LEU A 513 11.35 16.75 -19.71
N ALA A 514 10.82 16.51 -18.53
CA ALA A 514 10.16 17.54 -17.72
C ALA A 514 11.15 18.62 -17.24
N SER A 515 12.40 18.25 -16.93
CA SER A 515 13.44 19.20 -16.54
C SER A 515 13.86 20.10 -17.71
N GLU A 516 14.04 19.55 -18.91
CA GLU A 516 14.49 20.30 -20.11
C GLU A 516 13.37 21.07 -20.81
N ASP A 517 12.10 20.78 -20.54
CA ASP A 517 10.97 21.48 -21.19
C ASP A 517 11.13 23.00 -21.04
N PRO A 518 11.18 23.78 -22.16
CA PRO A 518 11.31 25.24 -22.06
C PRO A 518 10.12 25.90 -21.35
N GLU A 519 8.95 25.27 -21.40
CA GLU A 519 7.71 25.83 -20.87
C GLU A 519 7.33 25.17 -19.53
N ARG A 520 6.54 25.90 -18.75
CA ARG A 520 5.95 25.37 -17.53
C ARG A 520 4.84 24.38 -17.86
N MET A 521 4.70 23.33 -17.01
CA MET A 521 3.56 22.42 -17.09
C MET A 521 2.26 23.20 -16.83
N PRO A 522 1.27 23.10 -17.71
CA PRO A 522 -0.04 23.72 -17.50
C PRO A 522 -0.71 23.22 -16.24
N ARG A 523 -1.46 24.10 -15.58
CA ARG A 523 -2.22 23.84 -14.34
C ARG A 523 -3.70 24.08 -14.49
N ASP A 524 -4.18 24.26 -15.74
CA ASP A 524 -5.58 24.37 -16.05
C ASP A 524 -6.32 23.12 -15.59
N LEU A 525 -7.47 23.33 -14.96
CA LEU A 525 -8.30 22.24 -14.43
C LEU A 525 -9.43 21.93 -15.41
N MET A 526 -9.86 20.67 -15.41
CA MET A 526 -11.09 20.29 -16.13
C MET A 526 -12.28 21.06 -15.59
N ASP A 527 -13.11 21.57 -16.50
CA ASP A 527 -14.40 22.20 -16.22
C ASP A 527 -15.44 21.68 -17.23
N PRO A 528 -16.48 20.94 -16.80
CA PRO A 528 -16.73 20.51 -15.42
C PRO A 528 -15.77 19.43 -14.94
N LEU A 529 -15.51 19.41 -13.63
CA LEU A 529 -14.71 18.35 -13.00
C LEU A 529 -15.48 17.02 -13.04
N PRO A 530 -14.90 15.92 -13.53
CA PRO A 530 -15.56 14.61 -13.53
C PRO A 530 -15.64 14.00 -12.13
N GLY A 531 -16.49 13.00 -11.95
CA GLY A 531 -16.58 12.20 -10.72
C GLY A 531 -17.64 12.65 -9.70
N GLY A 532 -18.55 13.54 -10.09
CA GLY A 532 -19.74 13.87 -9.29
C GLY A 532 -20.74 12.72 -9.25
N GLN A 533 -21.59 12.70 -8.22
CA GLN A 533 -22.68 11.72 -8.09
C GLN A 533 -23.92 12.17 -8.88
N ASN A 534 -24.72 11.22 -9.34
CA ASN A 534 -26.00 11.47 -10.02
C ASN A 534 -25.91 12.42 -11.24
N GLY A 535 -24.81 12.34 -12.01
CA GLY A 535 -24.58 13.16 -13.20
C GLY A 535 -24.24 14.64 -12.93
N GLN A 536 -24.05 15.01 -11.66
CA GLN A 536 -23.57 16.35 -11.31
C GLN A 536 -22.05 16.45 -11.51
N PRO A 537 -21.50 17.64 -11.78
CA PRO A 537 -20.06 17.87 -11.77
C PRO A 537 -19.42 17.48 -10.44
N GLY A 538 -18.18 16.99 -10.50
CA GLY A 538 -17.37 16.78 -9.31
C GLY A 538 -17.08 18.12 -8.61
N VAL A 539 -16.92 18.07 -7.29
CA VAL A 539 -16.52 19.22 -6.48
C VAL A 539 -15.06 19.03 -6.08
N TRP A 540 -14.24 20.08 -6.27
CA TRP A 540 -12.86 20.07 -5.81
C TRP A 540 -12.80 19.94 -4.29
N ARG A 541 -12.06 18.92 -3.82
CA ARG A 541 -11.86 18.70 -2.39
C ARG A 541 -10.60 19.41 -1.93
N GLU A 542 -10.70 20.08 -0.79
CA GLU A 542 -9.56 20.70 -0.12
C GLU A 542 -8.53 19.67 0.35
N CYS A 543 -7.30 20.14 0.56
CA CYS A 543 -6.20 19.31 1.06
C CYS A 543 -6.46 18.91 2.52
N PRO A 544 -6.45 17.63 2.84
CA PRO A 544 -6.44 17.20 4.23
C PRO A 544 -5.12 17.62 4.91
N LYS A 545 -5.20 18.00 6.18
CA LYS A 545 -4.04 18.32 6.99
C LYS A 545 -3.19 17.10 7.30
N ALA A 546 -1.88 17.28 7.40
CA ALA A 546 -0.98 16.25 7.86
C ALA A 546 -1.25 15.90 9.34
N GLN A 547 -1.37 14.62 9.64
CA GLN A 547 -1.37 14.15 11.01
C GLN A 547 0.08 13.97 11.46
N ARG A 548 0.59 14.93 12.23
CA ARG A 548 1.99 14.97 12.65
C ARG A 548 2.27 14.21 13.96
N SER A 549 1.23 13.63 14.57
CA SER A 549 1.36 12.79 15.77
C SER A 549 0.18 11.83 15.88
N LEU A 550 0.40 10.70 16.54
CA LEU A 550 -0.68 9.78 16.84
C LEU A 550 -1.67 10.43 17.81
N PRO A 551 -2.99 10.40 17.55
CA PRO A 551 -3.99 10.97 18.45
C PRO A 551 -3.94 10.33 19.85
N ALA A 552 -4.15 11.13 20.90
CA ALA A 552 -4.17 10.65 22.28
C ALA A 552 -5.21 9.55 22.54
N ALA A 553 -6.30 9.52 21.76
CA ALA A 553 -7.34 8.48 21.86
C ALA A 553 -6.90 7.09 21.38
N VAL A 554 -5.77 7.01 20.69
CA VAL A 554 -5.17 5.75 20.17
C VAL A 554 -3.94 5.34 21.00
N ARG A 555 -3.57 6.18 21.99
CA ARG A 555 -2.44 5.95 22.91
C ARG A 555 -2.83 5.11 24.13
#